data_cce8158c28e3f270718b203743255d0c
#
_entry.id   cce8158c28e3f270718b203743255d0c
#
_cell.length_a   1.000
_cell.length_b   1.000
_cell.length_c   1.000
_cell.angle_alpha   90.00
_cell.angle_beta   90.00
_cell.angle_gamma   90.00
#
_symmetry.space_group_name_H-M   'P 1'
#
loop_
_entity.id
_entity.type
_entity.pdbx_description
1 polymer ?
#
loop_
_entity_poly.entity_id
_entity_poly.type
_entity_poly.pdbx_seq_one_letter_code
_entity_poly.pdbx_strand_id
1 'polypeptide(L)'
;PQISAEAAGFDEKKLNEITERLDVLYEDGRIPSYVFALAKEGNLFFSSVRGDTVVGGNEPVDLETMYWLASMSKPVVSTAIFQLVEEGLLSLDSELKDFFPVFSDMFVAPNGDFDAQFEEASRPVTVLDLLTHTSGFTYGESVIGFGDVAKLYDEIGLVNRCITRDENMELLSQIPL
;
A
#
# COMPACT_ATOMS: atom_id res chain seq x y z
N PRO A 1 -19.62 -4.30 -17.58
CA PRO A 1 -21.04 -4.66 -17.69
C PRO A 1 -21.62 -5.08 -16.35
N GLN A 2 -22.92 -4.93 -16.16
CA GLN A 2 -23.63 -5.33 -14.95
C GLN A 2 -24.49 -6.56 -15.26
N ILE A 3 -24.46 -7.58 -14.36
CA ILE A 3 -25.26 -8.79 -14.42
C ILE A 3 -25.99 -8.99 -13.09
N SER A 4 -26.97 -9.91 -13.04
CA SER A 4 -27.63 -10.24 -11.76
C SER A 4 -26.73 -11.13 -10.89
N ALA A 5 -26.97 -11.11 -9.59
CA ALA A 5 -26.31 -12.03 -8.63
C ALA A 5 -26.52 -13.49 -9.02
N GLU A 6 -27.73 -13.86 -9.42
CA GLU A 6 -28.08 -15.21 -9.86
C GLU A 6 -27.28 -15.62 -11.11
N ALA A 7 -27.16 -14.75 -12.11
CA ALA A 7 -26.35 -14.99 -13.30
C ALA A 7 -24.86 -15.15 -12.99
N ALA A 8 -24.37 -14.51 -11.93
CA ALA A 8 -23.02 -14.68 -11.41
C ALA A 8 -22.85 -15.95 -10.55
N GLY A 9 -23.96 -16.66 -10.23
CA GLY A 9 -23.97 -17.87 -9.41
C GLY A 9 -24.03 -17.60 -7.90
N PHE A 10 -24.53 -16.46 -7.48
CA PHE A 10 -24.65 -16.06 -6.08
C PHE A 10 -26.12 -15.93 -5.65
N ASP A 11 -26.35 -16.19 -4.36
CA ASP A 11 -27.65 -16.01 -3.72
C ASP A 11 -27.81 -14.53 -3.28
N GLU A 12 -28.73 -13.83 -3.93
CA GLU A 12 -28.98 -12.41 -3.66
C GLU A 12 -29.39 -12.16 -2.20
N LYS A 13 -30.13 -13.08 -1.58
CA LYS A 13 -30.54 -12.95 -0.18
C LYS A 13 -29.32 -12.93 0.75
N LYS A 14 -28.36 -13.82 0.51
CA LYS A 14 -27.12 -13.85 1.30
C LYS A 14 -26.24 -12.61 1.06
N LEU A 15 -26.26 -12.05 -0.13
CA LEU A 15 -25.56 -10.80 -0.43
C LEU A 15 -26.20 -9.62 0.33
N ASN A 16 -27.52 -9.58 0.43
CA ASN A 16 -28.24 -8.57 1.19
C ASN A 16 -27.93 -8.66 2.70
N GLU A 17 -27.68 -9.83 3.25
CA GLU A 17 -27.22 -10.01 4.63
C GLU A 17 -25.86 -9.30 4.89
N ILE A 18 -24.99 -9.18 3.86
CA ILE A 18 -23.74 -8.41 3.96
C ILE A 18 -24.07 -6.92 4.08
N THR A 19 -24.96 -6.41 3.24
CA THR A 19 -25.42 -5.03 3.30
C THR A 19 -26.01 -4.68 4.66
N GLU A 20 -26.92 -5.54 5.18
CA GLU A 20 -27.52 -5.36 6.50
C GLU A 20 -26.44 -5.24 7.60
N ARG A 21 -25.38 -6.04 7.53
CA ARG A 21 -24.27 -5.96 8.50
C ARG A 21 -23.45 -4.68 8.35
N LEU A 22 -23.19 -4.23 7.14
CA LEU A 22 -22.50 -2.97 6.89
C LEU A 22 -23.34 -1.78 7.37
N ASP A 23 -24.65 -1.85 7.16
CA ASP A 23 -25.59 -0.84 7.63
C ASP A 23 -25.60 -0.72 9.15
N VAL A 24 -25.57 -1.83 9.88
CA VAL A 24 -25.43 -1.83 11.34
C VAL A 24 -24.14 -1.13 11.77
N LEU A 25 -23.01 -1.42 11.10
CA LEU A 25 -21.73 -0.76 11.42
C LEU A 25 -21.78 0.77 11.17
N TYR A 26 -22.48 1.18 10.12
CA TYR A 26 -22.69 2.60 9.82
C TYR A 26 -23.59 3.27 10.86
N GLU A 27 -24.74 2.66 11.21
CA GLU A 27 -25.70 3.16 12.20
C GLU A 27 -25.10 3.26 13.60
N ASP A 28 -24.23 2.31 13.97
CA ASP A 28 -23.45 2.32 15.22
C ASP A 28 -22.31 3.36 15.20
N GLY A 29 -22.09 4.08 14.10
CA GLY A 29 -21.02 5.07 13.95
C GLY A 29 -19.62 4.46 13.90
N ARG A 30 -19.49 3.16 13.66
CA ARG A 30 -18.21 2.44 13.58
C ARG A 30 -17.50 2.66 12.26
N ILE A 31 -18.22 2.90 11.18
CA ILE A 31 -17.72 3.32 9.88
C ILE A 31 -18.48 4.57 9.41
N PRO A 32 -17.78 5.57 8.85
CA PRO A 32 -18.42 6.83 8.43
C PRO A 32 -19.18 6.71 7.11
N SER A 33 -18.74 5.84 6.24
CA SER A 33 -19.34 5.52 4.94
C SER A 33 -18.77 4.22 4.41
N TYR A 34 -19.41 3.64 3.41
CA TYR A 34 -18.84 2.51 2.68
C TYR A 34 -19.31 2.48 1.23
N VAL A 35 -18.43 1.94 0.38
CA VAL A 35 -18.75 1.46 -0.96
C VAL A 35 -18.32 0.00 -1.03
N PHE A 36 -19.29 -0.90 -1.25
CA PHE A 36 -19.05 -2.32 -1.36
C PHE A 36 -19.48 -2.79 -2.75
N ALA A 37 -18.62 -3.50 -3.45
CA ALA A 37 -18.89 -4.00 -4.78
C ALA A 37 -18.31 -5.40 -4.98
N LEU A 38 -19.03 -6.25 -5.70
CA LEU A 38 -18.58 -7.58 -6.09
C LEU A 38 -18.64 -7.73 -7.60
N ALA A 39 -17.56 -8.25 -8.17
CA ALA A 39 -17.46 -8.54 -9.59
C ALA A 39 -17.00 -9.98 -9.82
N LYS A 40 -17.43 -10.58 -10.95
CA LYS A 40 -16.98 -11.88 -11.42
C LYS A 40 -16.76 -11.81 -12.93
N GLU A 41 -15.61 -12.28 -13.38
CA GLU A 41 -15.26 -12.29 -14.82
C GLU A 41 -15.42 -10.90 -15.48
N GLY A 42 -15.02 -9.83 -14.76
CA GLY A 42 -15.14 -8.45 -15.23
C GLY A 42 -16.54 -7.84 -15.19
N ASN A 43 -17.54 -8.56 -14.66
CA ASN A 43 -18.92 -8.09 -14.56
C ASN A 43 -19.28 -7.76 -13.11
N LEU A 44 -19.73 -6.53 -12.85
CA LEU A 44 -20.31 -6.14 -11.57
C LEU A 44 -21.65 -6.84 -11.38
N PHE A 45 -21.86 -7.55 -10.28
CA PHE A 45 -23.10 -8.25 -10.00
C PHE A 45 -23.76 -7.85 -8.69
N PHE A 46 -23.06 -7.15 -7.81
CA PHE A 46 -23.61 -6.65 -6.55
C PHE A 46 -22.88 -5.39 -6.13
N SER A 47 -23.62 -4.41 -5.62
CA SER A 47 -23.04 -3.22 -5.00
C SER A 47 -23.97 -2.65 -3.94
N SER A 48 -23.38 -2.07 -2.91
CA SER A 48 -24.07 -1.35 -1.85
C SER A 48 -23.23 -0.16 -1.43
N VAL A 49 -23.88 0.98 -1.21
CA VAL A 49 -23.23 2.23 -0.82
C VAL A 49 -24.02 2.90 0.29
N ARG A 50 -23.34 3.51 1.25
CA ARG A 50 -23.99 4.28 2.32
C ARG A 50 -23.05 5.31 2.95
N GLY A 51 -23.63 6.42 3.39
CA GLY A 51 -22.94 7.54 4.04
C GLY A 51 -22.52 8.63 3.08
N ASP A 52 -21.79 9.59 3.59
CA ASP A 52 -21.35 10.79 2.87
C ASP A 52 -19.83 10.80 2.68
N THR A 53 -19.35 11.56 1.71
CA THR A 53 -17.91 11.75 1.41
C THR A 53 -17.16 12.38 2.59
N VAL A 54 -17.86 13.15 3.42
CA VAL A 54 -17.36 13.75 4.67
C VAL A 54 -18.34 13.42 5.79
N VAL A 55 -17.82 13.02 6.94
CA VAL A 55 -18.63 12.72 8.13
C VAL A 55 -19.54 13.91 8.49
N GLY A 56 -20.85 13.66 8.52
CA GLY A 56 -21.85 14.70 8.77
C GLY A 56 -22.05 15.67 7.60
N GLY A 57 -21.58 15.32 6.42
CA GLY A 57 -21.80 16.05 5.18
C GLY A 57 -23.20 15.85 4.59
N ASN A 58 -23.39 16.30 3.36
CA ASN A 58 -24.61 16.13 2.57
C ASN A 58 -24.30 15.68 1.14
N GLU A 59 -23.14 15.11 0.91
CA GLU A 59 -22.69 14.60 -0.39
C GLU A 59 -22.56 13.08 -0.29
N PRO A 60 -23.57 12.33 -0.76
CA PRO A 60 -23.59 10.87 -0.66
C PRO A 60 -22.40 10.24 -1.40
N VAL A 61 -21.86 9.17 -0.83
CA VAL A 61 -20.91 8.32 -1.53
C VAL A 61 -21.61 7.50 -2.62
N ASP A 62 -20.87 7.21 -3.69
CA ASP A 62 -21.30 6.38 -4.81
C ASP A 62 -20.16 5.46 -5.29
N LEU A 63 -20.37 4.74 -6.40
CA LEU A 63 -19.36 3.86 -6.98
C LEU A 63 -18.18 4.60 -7.63
N GLU A 64 -18.28 5.89 -7.85
CA GLU A 64 -17.24 6.77 -8.41
C GLU A 64 -16.43 7.47 -7.30
N THR A 65 -16.86 7.36 -6.03
CA THR A 65 -16.21 8.00 -4.91
C THR A 65 -14.80 7.48 -4.71
N MET A 66 -13.83 8.39 -4.66
CA MET A 66 -12.43 8.04 -4.43
C MET A 66 -12.13 7.88 -2.94
N TYR A 67 -11.58 6.74 -2.58
CA TYR A 67 -11.09 6.44 -1.24
C TYR A 67 -9.56 6.38 -1.22
N TRP A 68 -8.99 6.81 -0.11
CA TRP A 68 -7.57 6.59 0.12
C TRP A 68 -7.31 5.13 0.45
N LEU A 69 -6.66 4.41 -0.47
CA LEU A 69 -6.41 2.98 -0.34
C LEU A 69 -5.23 2.65 0.60
N ALA A 70 -4.34 3.60 0.87
CA ALA A 70 -3.14 3.36 1.67
C ALA A 70 -2.41 2.07 1.25
N SER A 71 -2.19 1.12 2.16
CA SER A 71 -1.49 -0.14 1.88
C SER A 71 -2.22 -1.08 0.90
N MET A 72 -3.51 -0.89 0.65
CA MET A 72 -4.23 -1.63 -0.40
C MET A 72 -3.73 -1.30 -1.81
N SER A 73 -2.92 -0.26 -1.98
CA SER A 73 -2.19 0.02 -3.22
C SER A 73 -1.10 -1.02 -3.52
N LYS A 74 -0.54 -1.69 -2.48
CA LYS A 74 0.57 -2.65 -2.65
C LYS A 74 0.23 -3.83 -3.56
N PRO A 75 -0.92 -4.52 -3.43
CA PRO A 75 -1.30 -5.58 -4.36
C PRO A 75 -1.37 -5.11 -5.81
N VAL A 76 -1.84 -3.89 -6.05
CA VAL A 76 -1.92 -3.31 -7.41
C VAL A 76 -0.53 -3.09 -7.99
N VAL A 77 0.38 -2.47 -7.21
CA VAL A 77 1.78 -2.26 -7.61
C VAL A 77 2.50 -3.61 -7.80
N SER A 78 2.32 -4.55 -6.88
CA SER A 78 2.92 -5.89 -6.99
C SER A 78 2.45 -6.63 -8.25
N THR A 79 1.17 -6.52 -8.60
CA THR A 79 0.64 -7.08 -9.85
C THR A 79 1.33 -6.49 -11.08
N ALA A 80 1.52 -5.16 -11.12
CA ALA A 80 2.25 -4.51 -12.21
C ALA A 80 3.73 -4.98 -12.29
N ILE A 81 4.39 -5.16 -11.15
CA ILE A 81 5.74 -5.74 -11.10
C ILE A 81 5.76 -7.15 -11.68
N PHE A 82 4.81 -8.02 -11.32
CA PHE A 82 4.73 -9.37 -11.86
C PHE A 82 4.41 -9.41 -13.35
N GLN A 83 3.66 -8.45 -13.89
CA GLN A 83 3.49 -8.31 -15.34
C GLN A 83 4.84 -8.04 -16.05
N LEU A 84 5.66 -7.14 -15.50
CA LEU A 84 7.00 -6.90 -16.04
C LEU A 84 7.91 -8.13 -15.93
N VAL A 85 7.76 -8.93 -14.88
CA VAL A 85 8.48 -10.21 -14.74
C VAL A 85 8.03 -11.22 -15.79
N GLU A 86 6.73 -11.36 -16.03
CA GLU A 86 6.18 -12.24 -17.07
C GLU A 86 6.63 -11.84 -18.48
N GLU A 87 6.77 -10.54 -18.74
CA GLU A 87 7.28 -10.01 -20.01
C GLU A 87 8.80 -10.12 -20.14
N GLY A 88 9.51 -10.57 -19.10
CA GLY A 88 10.98 -10.69 -19.10
C GLY A 88 11.72 -9.34 -19.02
N LEU A 89 11.02 -8.26 -18.67
CA LEU A 89 11.59 -6.92 -18.53
C LEU A 89 12.18 -6.69 -17.13
N LEU A 90 11.82 -7.51 -16.17
CA LEU A 90 12.25 -7.45 -14.78
C LEU A 90 12.49 -8.87 -14.26
N SER A 91 13.41 -9.03 -13.31
CA SER A 91 13.57 -10.24 -12.51
C SER A 91 13.34 -9.95 -11.04
N LEU A 92 12.90 -10.94 -10.28
CA LEU A 92 12.84 -10.83 -8.81
C LEU A 92 14.23 -10.63 -8.20
N ASP A 93 15.28 -11.12 -8.88
CA ASP A 93 16.68 -10.95 -8.50
C ASP A 93 17.30 -9.65 -9.03
N SER A 94 16.57 -8.83 -9.80
CA SER A 94 17.06 -7.52 -10.25
C SER A 94 17.38 -6.65 -9.04
N GLU A 95 18.53 -6.00 -9.09
CA GLU A 95 19.03 -5.19 -7.99
C GLU A 95 18.47 -3.77 -8.04
N LEU A 96 18.12 -3.21 -6.88
CA LEU A 96 17.56 -1.86 -6.78
C LEU A 96 18.48 -0.80 -7.39
N LYS A 97 19.82 -0.98 -7.26
CA LYS A 97 20.81 -0.07 -7.81
C LYS A 97 20.82 -0.01 -9.34
N ASP A 98 20.31 -1.04 -10.03
CA ASP A 98 20.25 -1.06 -11.51
C ASP A 98 19.23 -0.03 -12.03
N PHE A 99 18.22 0.29 -11.23
CA PHE A 99 17.19 1.28 -11.52
C PHE A 99 17.47 2.63 -10.87
N PHE A 100 18.09 2.60 -9.70
CA PHE A 100 18.41 3.77 -8.88
C PHE A 100 19.86 3.65 -8.37
N PRO A 101 20.86 4.12 -9.14
CA PRO A 101 22.28 4.00 -8.79
C PRO A 101 22.65 4.60 -7.42
N VAL A 102 21.85 5.47 -6.86
CA VAL A 102 22.03 6.04 -5.51
C VAL A 102 22.05 4.98 -4.40
N PHE A 103 21.54 3.76 -4.67
CA PHE A 103 21.55 2.62 -3.72
C PHE A 103 22.71 1.66 -3.95
N SER A 104 23.80 2.06 -4.63
CA SER A 104 24.97 1.19 -4.85
C SER A 104 25.71 0.85 -3.57
N ASP A 105 25.81 1.81 -2.66
CA ASP A 105 26.62 1.70 -1.44
C ASP A 105 25.69 1.81 -0.21
N MET A 106 24.98 0.73 0.10
CA MET A 106 24.07 0.69 1.24
C MET A 106 24.78 0.19 2.50
N PHE A 107 24.38 0.75 3.64
CA PHE A 107 24.84 0.35 4.97
C PHE A 107 23.68 -0.20 5.78
N VAL A 108 24.00 -1.02 6.78
CA VAL A 108 23.06 -1.58 7.74
C VAL A 108 23.35 -1.01 9.12
N ALA A 109 22.31 -0.54 9.81
CA ALA A 109 22.37 -0.22 11.22
C ALA A 109 21.88 -1.43 12.03
N PRO A 110 22.77 -2.19 12.68
CA PRO A 110 22.37 -3.36 13.45
C PRO A 110 21.30 -3.00 14.50
N ASN A 111 20.18 -3.70 14.48
CA ASN A 111 19.00 -3.46 15.32
C ASN A 111 18.31 -2.10 15.12
N GLY A 112 18.66 -1.34 14.08
CA GLY A 112 18.09 -0.01 13.79
C GLY A 112 18.58 1.11 14.71
N ASP A 113 19.65 0.88 15.47
CA ASP A 113 20.23 1.83 16.43
C ASP A 113 21.59 2.33 15.97
N PHE A 114 21.96 3.56 16.35
CA PHE A 114 23.22 4.21 15.98
C PHE A 114 24.35 3.97 16.99
N ASP A 115 24.08 3.27 18.08
CA ASP A 115 25.10 2.89 19.06
C ASP A 115 26.08 1.84 18.54
N ALA A 116 25.68 1.08 17.50
CA ALA A 116 26.54 0.12 16.82
C ALA A 116 27.23 0.75 15.61
N GLN A 117 28.39 0.18 15.24
CA GLN A 117 29.06 0.56 14.01
C GLN A 117 28.21 0.09 12.81
N PHE A 118 28.00 0.98 11.84
CA PHE A 118 27.33 0.62 10.59
C PHE A 118 28.20 -0.37 9.80
N GLU A 119 27.54 -1.34 9.21
CA GLU A 119 28.16 -2.36 8.38
C GLU A 119 27.77 -2.16 6.92
N GLU A 120 28.66 -2.45 5.97
CA GLU A 120 28.26 -2.52 4.57
C GLU A 120 27.21 -3.61 4.38
N ALA A 121 26.19 -3.33 3.57
CA ALA A 121 25.20 -4.34 3.24
C ALA A 121 25.88 -5.53 2.56
N SER A 122 25.67 -6.73 3.06
CA SER A 122 26.31 -7.95 2.58
C SER A 122 25.96 -8.30 1.10
N ARG A 123 24.90 -7.72 0.60
CA ARG A 123 24.42 -7.83 -0.77
C ARG A 123 23.53 -6.65 -1.13
N PRO A 124 23.36 -6.34 -2.42
CA PRO A 124 22.38 -5.35 -2.87
C PRO A 124 20.95 -5.74 -2.50
N VAL A 125 20.09 -4.76 -2.33
CA VAL A 125 18.63 -4.93 -2.20
C VAL A 125 18.05 -5.34 -3.55
N THR A 126 17.20 -6.36 -3.57
CA THR A 126 16.54 -6.88 -4.78
C THR A 126 15.06 -6.51 -4.83
N VAL A 127 14.45 -6.69 -6.01
CA VAL A 127 12.98 -6.58 -6.19
C VAL A 127 12.24 -7.54 -5.26
N LEU A 128 12.75 -8.75 -5.07
CA LEU A 128 12.17 -9.72 -4.14
C LEU A 128 12.16 -9.18 -2.70
N ASP A 129 13.24 -8.56 -2.25
CA ASP A 129 13.32 -7.99 -0.89
C ASP A 129 12.27 -6.91 -0.67
N LEU A 130 12.02 -6.06 -1.67
CA LEU A 130 10.99 -5.04 -1.61
C LEU A 130 9.58 -5.66 -1.54
N LEU A 131 9.30 -6.66 -2.37
CA LEU A 131 8.00 -7.33 -2.42
C LEU A 131 7.70 -8.15 -1.14
N THR A 132 8.72 -8.67 -0.48
CA THR A 132 8.58 -9.50 0.73
C THR A 132 8.78 -8.72 2.03
N HIS A 133 9.03 -7.40 1.96
CA HIS A 133 9.33 -6.54 3.11
C HIS A 133 10.58 -6.98 3.90
N THR A 134 11.61 -7.45 3.19
CA THR A 134 12.89 -7.89 3.76
C THR A 134 14.08 -7.04 3.32
N SER A 135 13.80 -5.87 2.73
CA SER A 135 14.81 -4.96 2.21
C SER A 135 15.61 -4.19 3.26
N GLY A 136 15.11 -4.11 4.49
CA GLY A 136 15.68 -3.26 5.54
C GLY A 136 15.07 -1.86 5.60
N PHE A 137 14.42 -1.38 4.54
CA PHE A 137 13.69 -0.10 4.59
C PHE A 137 12.57 -0.17 5.62
N THR A 138 12.37 0.94 6.35
CA THR A 138 11.37 1.04 7.41
C THR A 138 10.46 2.26 7.20
N TYR A 139 9.75 2.65 8.22
CA TYR A 139 8.94 3.85 8.30
C TYR A 139 9.51 4.80 9.34
N GLY A 140 9.14 6.08 9.29
CA GLY A 140 9.39 7.01 10.39
C GLY A 140 8.70 6.58 11.69
N GLU A 141 9.24 7.01 12.82
CA GLU A 141 8.69 6.75 14.16
C GLU A 141 7.28 7.36 14.28
N SER A 142 7.03 8.49 13.61
CA SER A 142 5.72 9.14 13.53
C SER A 142 4.64 8.28 12.83
N VAL A 143 5.03 7.20 12.16
CA VAL A 143 4.11 6.24 11.50
C VAL A 143 4.04 4.94 12.31
N ILE A 144 5.05 4.07 12.18
CA ILE A 144 5.12 2.77 12.86
C ILE A 144 6.57 2.29 13.06
N GLY A 145 7.58 3.07 12.70
CA GLY A 145 8.98 2.71 12.83
C GLY A 145 9.47 2.78 14.28
N PHE A 146 10.59 2.13 14.55
CA PHE A 146 11.25 2.13 15.86
C PHE A 146 12.76 2.29 15.69
N GLY A 147 13.42 2.81 16.75
CA GLY A 147 14.87 3.01 16.78
C GLY A 147 15.35 4.29 16.11
N ASP A 148 16.66 4.47 16.07
CA ASP A 148 17.28 5.71 15.57
C ASP A 148 17.13 5.86 14.06
N VAL A 149 17.13 4.75 13.31
CA VAL A 149 16.84 4.77 11.87
C VAL A 149 15.46 5.36 11.59
N ALA A 150 14.43 4.94 12.35
CA ALA A 150 13.07 5.47 12.17
C ALA A 150 12.97 6.96 12.51
N LYS A 151 13.68 7.44 13.54
CA LYS A 151 13.77 8.89 13.84
C LYS A 151 14.38 9.66 12.68
N LEU A 152 15.44 9.11 12.06
CA LEU A 152 16.09 9.74 10.92
C LEU A 152 15.14 9.87 9.71
N TYR A 153 14.26 8.91 9.47
CA TYR A 153 13.21 9.01 8.45
C TYR A 153 12.31 10.24 8.66
N ASP A 154 11.95 10.54 9.91
CA ASP A 154 11.16 11.73 10.24
C ASP A 154 11.98 13.02 10.13
N GLU A 155 13.22 13.03 10.62
CA GLU A 155 14.10 14.20 10.61
C GLU A 155 14.45 14.67 9.20
N ILE A 156 14.70 13.75 8.27
CA ILE A 156 15.02 14.10 6.88
C ILE A 156 13.77 14.31 6.01
N GLY A 157 12.58 14.15 6.58
CA GLY A 157 11.32 14.49 5.94
C GLY A 157 10.81 13.49 4.91
N LEU A 158 11.22 12.21 4.98
CA LEU A 158 10.71 11.15 4.09
C LEU A 158 9.20 10.93 4.20
N VAL A 159 8.59 11.31 5.32
CA VAL A 159 7.14 11.31 5.51
C VAL A 159 6.46 12.51 4.85
N ASN A 160 7.23 13.50 4.38
CA ASN A 160 6.72 14.67 3.66
C ASN A 160 6.31 14.26 2.23
N ARG A 161 5.03 14.40 1.91
CA ARG A 161 4.46 14.02 0.61
C ARG A 161 4.61 15.08 -0.48
N CYS A 162 5.30 16.19 -0.20
CA CYS A 162 5.52 17.30 -1.14
C CYS A 162 6.87 17.23 -1.85
N ILE A 163 7.61 16.13 -1.73
CA ILE A 163 8.88 15.88 -2.42
C ILE A 163 8.68 15.10 -3.71
N THR A 164 9.57 15.29 -4.67
CA THR A 164 9.57 14.50 -5.91
C THR A 164 10.07 13.09 -5.68
N ARG A 165 9.83 12.19 -6.65
CA ARG A 165 10.37 10.83 -6.61
C ARG A 165 11.90 10.83 -6.46
N ASP A 166 12.60 11.64 -7.25
CA ASP A 166 14.05 11.63 -7.29
C ASP A 166 14.65 12.19 -5.99
N GLU A 167 14.07 13.25 -5.44
CA GLU A 167 14.42 13.75 -4.10
C GLU A 167 14.17 12.69 -3.02
N ASN A 168 13.09 11.94 -3.12
CA ASN A 168 12.79 10.87 -2.17
C ASN A 168 13.83 9.74 -2.25
N MET A 169 14.25 9.32 -3.47
CA MET A 169 15.29 8.30 -3.63
C MET A 169 16.65 8.77 -3.09
N GLU A 170 17.03 10.03 -3.34
CA GLU A 170 18.24 10.63 -2.78
C GLU A 170 18.22 10.63 -1.25
N LEU A 171 17.14 11.09 -0.63
CA LEU A 171 17.01 11.11 0.82
C LEU A 171 17.04 9.70 1.41
N LEU A 172 16.32 8.77 0.80
CA LEU A 172 16.23 7.38 1.26
C LEU A 172 17.58 6.66 1.18
N SER A 173 18.41 6.97 0.18
CA SER A 173 19.74 6.37 0.02
C SER A 173 20.75 6.77 1.11
N GLN A 174 20.48 7.85 1.83
CA GLN A 174 21.34 8.34 2.92
C GLN A 174 21.05 7.65 4.26
N ILE A 175 19.99 6.86 4.33
CA ILE A 175 19.58 6.16 5.54
C ILE A 175 20.08 4.73 5.51
N PRO A 176 20.70 4.21 6.59
CA PRO A 176 21.05 2.79 6.69
C PRO A 176 19.79 1.90 6.74
N LEU A 177 19.97 0.68 6.27
CA LEU A 177 18.96 -0.37 6.31
C LEU A 177 18.83 -0.95 7.72
#